data_9583173b17bdfe4969842adecad66bb8
#
_entry.id   9583173b17bdfe4969842adecad66bb8
#
_cell.length_a   1.000
_cell.length_b   1.000
_cell.length_c   1.000
_cell.angle_alpha   90.00
_cell.angle_beta   90.00
_cell.angle_gamma   90.00
#
_symmetry.space_group_name_H-M   'P 1'
#
loop_
_entity.id
_entity.type
_entity.pdbx_description
1 polymer ?
#
loop_
_entity_poly.entity_id
_entity_poly.type
_entity_poly.pdbx_seq_one_letter_code
_entity_poly.pdbx_strand_id
1 'polypeptide(L)'
;MFDWNDLQVFLAIARGGSLAAASRHLAVNHSTVFRRLNTFEETLGVRLFERLPNGYTLTAEGASIRSEAESVEASVLAIERRVAGRDLAMVGDVRLTTPANLAHEFLAPWLPELYRLYPGIRIEIAASDDDFDLARREADIALRATPSPPDWLVGRELTRIRWWAYASAGYVAARGRPAAADQLAQHDLIGADEAFQRLPAFAWLRELVPDACIRARAGDLVTMAALAEAGIGVCLLPGDQFSPKLLRLFELDSRFDSGLWLLTHPDLRHVGRIKAVMDFLTERLRSDSRLMPAGLATQL
;
A
#
# COMPACT_ATOMS: atom_id res chain seq x y z
N MET A 1 -16.21 35.56 3.25
CA MET A 1 -15.37 34.69 2.36
C MET A 1 -14.22 34.20 3.22
N PHE A 2 -13.98 32.90 3.27
CA PHE A 2 -12.85 32.29 4.01
C PHE A 2 -11.55 32.34 3.19
N ASP A 3 -10.40 32.19 3.82
CA ASP A 3 -9.08 32.19 3.19
C ASP A 3 -8.34 30.86 3.35
N TRP A 4 -7.15 30.74 2.74
CA TRP A 4 -6.31 29.57 2.82
C TRP A 4 -5.87 29.23 4.26
N ASN A 5 -5.64 30.23 5.09
CA ASN A 5 -5.21 29.98 6.48
C ASN A 5 -6.33 29.35 7.31
N ASP A 6 -7.61 29.59 6.96
CA ASP A 6 -8.74 28.99 7.64
C ASP A 6 -8.82 27.48 7.33
N LEU A 7 -8.57 27.09 6.06
CA LEU A 7 -8.45 25.68 5.66
C LEU A 7 -7.25 24.98 6.34
N GLN A 8 -6.11 25.67 6.47
CA GLN A 8 -4.94 25.13 7.18
C GLN A 8 -5.27 24.85 8.66
N VAL A 9 -5.98 25.77 9.32
CA VAL A 9 -6.42 25.58 10.70
C VAL A 9 -7.37 24.39 10.82
N PHE A 10 -8.35 24.30 9.92
CA PHE A 10 -9.28 23.16 9.86
C PHE A 10 -8.52 21.83 9.72
N LEU A 11 -7.63 21.70 8.75
CA LEU A 11 -6.86 20.48 8.51
C LEU A 11 -5.93 20.14 9.68
N ALA A 12 -5.28 21.13 10.29
CA ALA A 12 -4.41 20.92 11.44
C ALA A 12 -5.17 20.38 12.66
N ILE A 13 -6.41 20.87 12.90
CA ILE A 13 -7.26 20.36 13.98
C ILE A 13 -7.77 18.96 13.64
N ALA A 14 -8.22 18.74 12.39
CA ALA A 14 -8.74 17.44 11.94
C ALA A 14 -7.70 16.31 12.07
N ARG A 15 -6.42 16.61 11.81
CA ARG A 15 -5.30 15.67 11.95
C ARG A 15 -4.83 15.51 13.39
N GLY A 16 -4.74 16.63 14.13
CA GLY A 16 -4.17 16.65 15.47
C GLY A 16 -5.16 16.36 16.60
N GLY A 17 -6.46 16.33 16.34
CA GLY A 17 -7.53 16.09 17.30
C GLY A 17 -7.66 17.15 18.40
N SER A 18 -6.84 18.21 18.41
CA SER A 18 -6.87 19.26 19.42
C SER A 18 -6.29 20.58 18.93
N LEU A 19 -6.78 21.70 19.52
CA LEU A 19 -6.23 23.03 19.24
C LEU A 19 -4.74 23.16 19.64
N ALA A 20 -4.31 22.44 20.69
CA ALA A 20 -2.92 22.44 21.12
C ALA A 20 -1.99 21.74 20.10
N ALA A 21 -2.44 20.64 19.49
CA ALA A 21 -1.69 19.98 18.42
C ALA A 21 -1.64 20.87 17.17
N ALA A 22 -2.77 21.47 16.76
CA ALA A 22 -2.83 22.38 15.62
C ALA A 22 -1.95 23.64 15.84
N SER A 23 -1.95 24.21 17.04
CA SER A 23 -1.12 25.34 17.43
C SER A 23 0.39 25.03 17.26
N ARG A 24 0.84 23.86 17.70
CA ARG A 24 2.23 23.42 17.49
C ARG A 24 2.57 23.23 16.01
N HIS A 25 1.65 22.57 15.28
CA HIS A 25 1.86 22.30 13.85
C HIS A 25 1.96 23.57 13.02
N LEU A 26 1.08 24.56 13.29
CA LEU A 26 1.03 25.81 12.55
C LEU A 26 1.98 26.90 13.10
N ALA A 27 2.69 26.62 14.18
CA ALA A 27 3.56 27.59 14.88
C ALA A 27 2.86 28.91 15.25
N VAL A 28 1.58 28.84 15.67
CA VAL A 28 0.76 29.99 16.10
C VAL A 28 0.20 29.75 17.51
N ASN A 29 -0.28 30.81 18.18
CA ASN A 29 -0.87 30.70 19.50
C ASN A 29 -2.21 29.95 19.48
N HIS A 30 -2.50 29.22 20.56
CA HIS A 30 -3.75 28.48 20.74
C HIS A 30 -5.00 29.36 20.55
N SER A 31 -4.98 30.59 21.08
CA SER A 31 -6.06 31.57 20.91
C SER A 31 -6.27 31.98 19.44
N THR A 32 -5.20 32.02 18.65
CA THR A 32 -5.28 32.29 17.20
C THR A 32 -5.96 31.16 16.45
N VAL A 33 -5.59 29.90 16.77
CA VAL A 33 -6.24 28.70 16.19
C VAL A 33 -7.73 28.69 16.51
N PHE A 34 -8.08 28.92 17.79
CA PHE A 34 -9.46 28.95 18.24
C PHE A 34 -10.29 30.04 17.56
N ARG A 35 -9.77 31.26 17.49
CA ARG A 35 -10.45 32.38 16.85
C ARG A 35 -10.67 32.11 15.36
N ARG A 36 -9.64 31.64 14.64
CA ARG A 36 -9.76 31.32 13.20
C ARG A 36 -10.77 30.22 12.93
N LEU A 37 -10.77 29.15 13.74
CA LEU A 37 -11.77 28.10 13.61
C LEU A 37 -13.19 28.66 13.75
N ASN A 38 -13.44 29.47 14.81
CA ASN A 38 -14.77 30.06 15.01
C ASN A 38 -15.18 30.96 13.83
N THR A 39 -14.29 31.84 13.37
CA THR A 39 -14.57 32.70 12.22
C THR A 39 -14.85 31.89 10.95
N PHE A 40 -14.15 30.78 10.75
CA PHE A 40 -14.37 29.89 9.61
C PHE A 40 -15.75 29.22 9.68
N GLU A 41 -16.11 28.64 10.84
CA GLU A 41 -17.43 28.05 11.08
C GLU A 41 -18.55 29.10 10.93
N GLU A 42 -18.37 30.32 11.45
CA GLU A 42 -19.29 31.42 11.27
C GLU A 42 -19.47 31.84 9.80
N THR A 43 -18.37 31.89 9.04
CA THR A 43 -18.39 32.23 7.62
C THR A 43 -19.13 31.18 6.78
N LEU A 44 -19.03 29.93 7.14
CA LEU A 44 -19.71 28.81 6.48
C LEU A 44 -21.14 28.59 7.01
N GLY A 45 -21.47 29.15 8.18
CA GLY A 45 -22.78 28.99 8.84
C GLY A 45 -23.01 27.59 9.42
N VAL A 46 -21.94 26.77 9.54
CA VAL A 46 -22.02 25.39 10.05
C VAL A 46 -20.89 25.10 11.01
N ARG A 47 -21.10 24.15 11.92
CA ARG A 47 -20.05 23.63 12.78
C ARG A 47 -19.29 22.52 12.04
N LEU A 48 -17.96 22.62 12.04
CA LEU A 48 -17.09 21.63 11.43
C LEU A 48 -16.53 20.63 12.46
N PHE A 49 -16.56 21.01 13.75
CA PHE A 49 -16.08 20.15 14.83
C PHE A 49 -17.06 20.08 16.01
N GLU A 50 -17.18 18.88 16.58
CA GLU A 50 -17.70 18.68 17.92
C GLU A 50 -16.59 18.87 18.94
N ARG A 51 -16.92 19.62 20.02
CA ARG A 51 -15.99 19.89 21.13
C ARG A 51 -16.23 18.88 22.23
N LEU A 52 -15.29 17.94 22.40
CA LEU A 52 -15.34 16.92 23.42
C LEU A 52 -14.39 17.28 24.58
N PRO A 53 -14.57 16.73 25.81
CA PRO A 53 -13.66 16.95 26.92
C PRO A 53 -12.19 16.61 26.63
N ASN A 54 -11.96 15.68 25.71
CA ASN A 54 -10.65 15.17 25.31
C ASN A 54 -10.17 15.71 23.93
N GLY A 55 -10.89 16.64 23.28
CA GLY A 55 -10.44 17.20 22.00
C GLY A 55 -11.54 17.61 21.04
N TYR A 56 -11.24 17.54 19.78
CA TYR A 56 -12.09 17.93 18.65
C TYR A 56 -12.28 16.77 17.69
N THR A 57 -13.54 16.47 17.32
CA THR A 57 -13.90 15.45 16.33
C THR A 57 -14.71 16.11 15.22
N LEU A 58 -14.51 15.69 13.98
CA LEU A 58 -15.26 16.22 12.84
C LEU A 58 -16.76 15.94 12.97
N THR A 59 -17.57 16.93 12.64
CA THR A 59 -19.01 16.75 12.36
C THR A 59 -19.21 16.09 11.00
N ALA A 60 -20.43 15.75 10.62
CA ALA A 60 -20.76 15.27 9.28
C ALA A 60 -20.37 16.30 8.20
N GLU A 61 -20.63 17.60 8.47
CA GLU A 61 -20.27 18.72 7.60
C GLU A 61 -18.74 18.85 7.49
N GLY A 62 -18.02 18.75 8.63
CA GLY A 62 -16.57 18.77 8.65
C GLY A 62 -15.98 17.61 7.86
N ALA A 63 -16.54 16.40 8.01
CA ALA A 63 -16.11 15.23 7.26
C ALA A 63 -16.35 15.38 5.76
N SER A 64 -17.45 16.00 5.37
CA SER A 64 -17.82 16.20 3.95
C SER A 64 -16.86 17.11 3.17
N ILE A 65 -16.27 18.13 3.83
CA ILE A 65 -15.36 19.08 3.17
C ILE A 65 -13.88 18.71 3.31
N ARG A 66 -13.57 17.65 4.04
CA ARG A 66 -12.18 17.30 4.36
C ARG A 66 -11.36 16.98 3.12
N SER A 67 -11.90 16.19 2.20
CA SER A 67 -11.16 15.80 0.99
C SER A 67 -10.89 16.97 0.07
N GLU A 68 -11.85 17.90 -0.05
CA GLU A 68 -11.70 19.13 -0.84
C GLU A 68 -10.66 20.06 -0.21
N ALA A 69 -10.66 20.21 1.12
CA ALA A 69 -9.67 21.00 1.84
C ALA A 69 -8.25 20.41 1.65
N GLU A 70 -8.10 19.09 1.71
CA GLU A 70 -6.84 18.39 1.45
C GLU A 70 -6.38 18.58 -0.02
N SER A 71 -7.31 18.61 -0.98
CA SER A 71 -7.00 18.89 -2.39
C SER A 71 -6.51 20.33 -2.62
N VAL A 72 -7.12 21.31 -1.94
CA VAL A 72 -6.65 22.71 -1.98
C VAL A 72 -5.25 22.83 -1.39
N GLU A 73 -4.97 22.22 -0.23
CA GLU A 73 -3.63 22.19 0.38
C GLU A 73 -2.62 21.62 -0.61
N ALA A 74 -2.97 20.52 -1.28
CA ALA A 74 -2.14 19.92 -2.30
C ALA A 74 -1.77 20.87 -3.42
N SER A 75 -2.76 21.62 -3.91
CA SER A 75 -2.58 22.58 -5.00
C SER A 75 -1.68 23.76 -4.58
N VAL A 76 -1.87 24.29 -3.37
CA VAL A 76 -1.01 25.37 -2.84
C VAL A 76 0.44 24.90 -2.71
N LEU A 77 0.66 23.72 -2.13
CA LEU A 77 2.00 23.13 -2.01
C LEU A 77 2.65 22.84 -3.38
N ALA A 78 1.85 22.48 -4.40
CA ALA A 78 2.34 22.29 -5.77
C ALA A 78 2.82 23.62 -6.39
N ILE A 79 2.08 24.72 -6.16
CA ILE A 79 2.49 26.07 -6.59
C ILE A 79 3.81 26.47 -5.93
N GLU A 80 3.91 26.32 -4.61
CA GLU A 80 5.13 26.63 -3.87
C GLU A 80 6.35 25.84 -4.38
N ARG A 81 6.17 24.54 -4.64
CA ARG A 81 7.23 23.68 -5.21
C ARG A 81 7.66 24.15 -6.60
N ARG A 82 6.71 24.46 -7.49
CA ARG A 82 7.01 24.95 -8.85
C ARG A 82 7.81 26.26 -8.82
N VAL A 83 7.36 27.22 -8.02
CA VAL A 83 8.04 28.52 -7.86
C VAL A 83 9.44 28.34 -7.26
N ALA A 84 9.59 27.43 -6.32
CA ALA A 84 10.89 27.15 -5.70
C ALA A 84 11.84 26.31 -6.57
N GLY A 85 11.44 25.88 -7.77
CA GLY A 85 12.22 24.98 -8.64
C GLY A 85 12.47 23.59 -8.08
N ARG A 86 11.81 23.25 -6.98
CA ARG A 86 12.00 21.96 -6.25
C ARG A 86 11.39 20.77 -6.97
N ASP A 87 10.44 21.00 -7.88
CA ASP A 87 9.78 19.91 -8.62
C ASP A 87 10.72 19.21 -9.63
N LEU A 88 11.82 19.88 -10.03
CA LEU A 88 12.84 19.31 -10.91
C LEU A 88 14.03 18.70 -10.15
N ALA A 89 14.14 18.95 -8.84
CA ALA A 89 15.25 18.47 -8.05
C ALA A 89 15.12 16.97 -7.74
N MET A 90 16.17 16.21 -8.07
CA MET A 90 16.30 14.78 -7.73
C MET A 90 16.83 14.62 -6.29
N VAL A 91 16.24 15.36 -5.33
CA VAL A 91 16.69 15.42 -3.94
C VAL A 91 15.48 15.45 -3.01
N GLY A 92 15.59 14.77 -1.86
CA GLY A 92 14.58 14.76 -0.79
C GLY A 92 13.99 13.39 -0.52
N ASP A 93 13.03 13.37 0.40
CA ASP A 93 12.38 12.14 0.85
C ASP A 93 11.32 11.69 -0.16
N VAL A 94 11.22 10.37 -0.32
CA VAL A 94 10.16 9.68 -1.06
C VAL A 94 9.65 8.55 -0.19
N ARG A 95 8.40 8.65 0.23
CA ARG A 95 7.72 7.63 1.01
C ARG A 95 6.98 6.67 0.09
N LEU A 96 7.36 5.40 0.17
CA LEU A 96 6.82 4.32 -0.66
C LEU A 96 6.07 3.33 0.21
N THR A 97 4.82 3.03 -0.13
CA THR A 97 4.05 1.98 0.53
C THR A 97 3.94 0.75 -0.36
N THR A 98 4.07 -0.44 0.27
CA THR A 98 4.04 -1.72 -0.44
C THR A 98 3.82 -2.87 0.56
N PRO A 99 3.31 -4.05 0.13
CA PRO A 99 3.35 -5.26 0.93
C PRO A 99 4.77 -5.63 1.36
N ALA A 100 4.88 -6.28 2.53
CA ALA A 100 6.18 -6.62 3.12
C ALA A 100 7.04 -7.53 2.21
N ASN A 101 6.42 -8.48 1.51
CA ASN A 101 7.12 -9.35 0.56
C ASN A 101 7.76 -8.56 -0.60
N LEU A 102 7.04 -7.61 -1.19
CA LEU A 102 7.58 -6.77 -2.28
C LEU A 102 8.69 -5.85 -1.77
N ALA A 103 8.55 -5.31 -0.56
CA ALA A 103 9.61 -4.52 0.07
C ALA A 103 10.90 -5.33 0.22
N HIS A 104 10.80 -6.55 0.75
CA HIS A 104 11.93 -7.41 1.07
C HIS A 104 12.58 -8.02 -0.18
N GLU A 105 11.78 -8.62 -1.07
CA GLU A 105 12.28 -9.40 -2.19
C GLU A 105 12.69 -8.54 -3.40
N PHE A 106 12.10 -7.36 -3.57
CA PHE A 106 12.32 -6.53 -4.75
C PHE A 106 12.92 -5.16 -4.40
N LEU A 107 12.28 -4.36 -3.53
CA LEU A 107 12.74 -2.99 -3.32
C LEU A 107 14.10 -2.94 -2.62
N ALA A 108 14.26 -3.63 -1.49
CA ALA A 108 15.48 -3.55 -0.70
C ALA A 108 16.75 -3.92 -1.50
N PRO A 109 16.77 -4.99 -2.33
CA PRO A 109 17.91 -5.32 -3.17
C PRO A 109 18.26 -4.25 -4.22
N TRP A 110 17.29 -3.43 -4.66
CA TRP A 110 17.51 -2.42 -5.70
C TRP A 110 17.88 -1.04 -5.15
N LEU A 111 17.66 -0.75 -3.87
CA LEU A 111 18.00 0.54 -3.27
C LEU A 111 19.47 0.96 -3.45
N PRO A 112 20.47 0.06 -3.34
CA PRO A 112 21.87 0.47 -3.57
C PRO A 112 22.10 1.06 -4.95
N GLU A 113 21.43 0.54 -5.97
CA GLU A 113 21.53 1.08 -7.33
C GLU A 113 20.75 2.40 -7.47
N LEU A 114 19.56 2.49 -6.90
CA LEU A 114 18.80 3.74 -6.87
C LEU A 114 19.62 4.87 -6.26
N TYR A 115 20.30 4.63 -5.14
CA TYR A 115 21.13 5.63 -4.46
C TYR A 115 22.41 5.99 -5.24
N ARG A 116 22.94 5.07 -6.04
CA ARG A 116 24.03 5.38 -6.96
C ARG A 116 23.59 6.32 -8.08
N LEU A 117 22.38 6.13 -8.62
CA LEU A 117 21.80 6.96 -9.68
C LEU A 117 21.28 8.30 -9.15
N TYR A 118 20.71 8.31 -7.96
CA TYR A 118 20.06 9.47 -7.35
C TYR A 118 20.50 9.66 -5.89
N PRO A 119 21.74 10.10 -5.64
CA PRO A 119 22.31 10.15 -4.28
C PRO A 119 21.61 11.14 -3.34
N GLY A 120 20.82 12.08 -3.89
CA GLY A 120 20.04 13.03 -3.10
C GLY A 120 18.67 12.54 -2.67
N ILE A 121 18.20 11.39 -3.17
CA ILE A 121 16.90 10.82 -2.80
C ILE A 121 17.07 9.95 -1.55
N ARG A 122 16.12 10.06 -0.62
CA ARG A 122 15.98 9.17 0.54
C ARG A 122 14.65 8.45 0.45
N ILE A 123 14.67 7.13 0.57
CA ILE A 123 13.46 6.29 0.51
C ILE A 123 13.04 5.93 1.94
N GLU A 124 11.78 6.19 2.26
CA GLU A 124 11.09 5.66 3.43
C GLU A 124 10.11 4.57 2.95
N ILE A 125 10.31 3.32 3.38
CA ILE A 125 9.41 2.22 3.03
C ILE A 125 8.43 1.99 4.17
N ALA A 126 7.14 2.20 3.89
CA ALA A 126 6.04 1.82 4.75
C ALA A 126 5.51 0.45 4.29
N ALA A 127 6.07 -0.62 4.86
CA ALA A 127 5.65 -1.98 4.55
C ALA A 127 4.35 -2.30 5.32
N SER A 128 3.25 -2.50 4.59
CA SER A 128 1.96 -2.88 5.15
C SER A 128 1.10 -3.55 4.08
N ASP A 129 0.31 -4.53 4.49
CA ASP A 129 -0.71 -5.17 3.66
C ASP A 129 -2.06 -4.43 3.70
N ASP A 130 -2.20 -3.44 4.58
CA ASP A 130 -3.37 -2.57 4.63
C ASP A 130 -3.40 -1.60 3.45
N ASP A 131 -4.61 -1.22 3.05
CA ASP A 131 -4.81 -0.18 2.05
C ASP A 131 -4.32 1.17 2.61
N PHE A 132 -3.12 1.58 2.18
CA PHE A 132 -2.58 2.89 2.49
C PHE A 132 -3.32 3.96 1.71
N ASP A 133 -3.84 4.93 2.44
CA ASP A 133 -4.59 6.03 1.85
C ASP A 133 -3.62 7.07 1.26
N LEU A 134 -3.30 6.91 -0.03
CA LEU A 134 -2.54 7.92 -0.79
C LEU A 134 -3.28 9.27 -0.85
N ALA A 135 -4.60 9.29 -0.65
CA ALA A 135 -5.36 10.54 -0.56
C ALA A 135 -4.98 11.32 0.71
N ARG A 136 -4.66 10.63 1.79
CA ARG A 136 -4.16 11.26 3.03
C ARG A 136 -2.68 11.62 2.97
N ARG A 137 -2.02 11.40 1.82
CA ARG A 137 -0.57 11.61 1.65
C ARG A 137 0.28 10.86 2.68
N GLU A 138 -0.19 9.70 3.11
CA GLU A 138 0.57 8.81 3.97
C GLU A 138 1.74 8.18 3.22
N ALA A 139 1.71 8.21 1.88
CA ALA A 139 2.82 7.86 1.00
C ALA A 139 2.80 8.67 -0.31
N ASP A 140 3.94 8.75 -0.99
CA ASP A 140 4.10 9.41 -2.29
C ASP A 140 3.88 8.43 -3.45
N ILE A 141 4.31 7.19 -3.25
CA ILE A 141 4.22 6.09 -4.24
C ILE A 141 3.63 4.86 -3.56
N ALA A 142 2.73 4.16 -4.25
CA ALA A 142 2.28 2.84 -3.85
C ALA A 142 2.65 1.79 -4.90
N LEU A 143 3.26 0.68 -4.45
CA LEU A 143 3.42 -0.54 -5.24
C LEU A 143 2.46 -1.58 -4.66
N ARG A 144 1.41 -1.94 -5.40
CA ARG A 144 0.32 -2.78 -4.89
C ARG A 144 -0.15 -3.82 -5.91
N ALA A 145 -0.43 -5.02 -5.41
CA ALA A 145 -1.17 -6.02 -6.15
C ALA A 145 -2.67 -5.82 -5.88
N THR A 146 -3.41 -5.34 -6.88
CA THR A 146 -4.86 -5.10 -6.77
C THR A 146 -5.55 -5.38 -8.11
N PRO A 147 -6.80 -5.91 -8.09
CA PRO A 147 -7.57 -6.11 -9.31
C PRO A 147 -8.00 -4.78 -9.95
N SER A 148 -8.21 -3.72 -9.14
CA SER A 148 -8.63 -2.40 -9.61
C SER A 148 -8.09 -1.32 -8.66
N PRO A 149 -7.15 -0.49 -9.12
CA PRO A 149 -6.70 0.65 -8.33
C PRO A 149 -7.82 1.72 -8.26
N PRO A 150 -7.81 2.58 -7.23
CA PRO A 150 -8.73 3.73 -7.16
C PRO A 150 -8.58 4.67 -8.36
N ASP A 151 -9.71 5.11 -8.94
CA ASP A 151 -9.76 5.96 -10.15
C ASP A 151 -9.06 7.32 -10.00
N TRP A 152 -8.95 7.83 -8.78
CA TRP A 152 -8.29 9.10 -8.47
C TRP A 152 -6.76 9.01 -8.41
N LEU A 153 -6.17 7.81 -8.48
CA LEU A 153 -4.73 7.63 -8.58
C LEU A 153 -4.29 7.54 -10.04
N VAL A 154 -3.05 7.94 -10.28
CA VAL A 154 -2.40 7.81 -11.58
C VAL A 154 -1.23 6.84 -11.47
N GLY A 155 -1.04 6.04 -12.51
CA GLY A 155 0.04 5.08 -12.52
C GLY A 155 -0.06 4.10 -13.67
N ARG A 156 0.56 2.94 -13.50
CA ARG A 156 0.60 1.91 -14.53
C ARG A 156 0.54 0.51 -13.95
N GLU A 157 -0.13 -0.38 -14.64
CA GLU A 157 0.01 -1.81 -14.43
C GLU A 157 1.37 -2.26 -14.97
N LEU A 158 2.13 -2.96 -14.16
CA LEU A 158 3.47 -3.44 -14.51
C LEU A 158 3.43 -4.86 -15.04
N THR A 159 2.69 -5.72 -14.36
CA THR A 159 2.49 -7.13 -14.68
C THR A 159 1.24 -7.66 -13.97
N ARG A 160 0.87 -8.90 -14.27
CA ARG A 160 -0.17 -9.62 -13.53
C ARG A 160 0.45 -10.64 -12.59
N ILE A 161 -0.01 -10.64 -11.35
CA ILE A 161 0.39 -11.59 -10.31
C ILE A 161 -0.62 -12.73 -10.31
N ARG A 162 -0.14 -13.94 -10.61
CA ARG A 162 -0.91 -15.18 -10.56
C ARG A 162 -0.77 -15.84 -9.20
N TRP A 163 -1.75 -16.62 -8.83
CA TRP A 163 -1.75 -17.38 -7.59
C TRP A 163 -1.42 -18.85 -7.83
N TRP A 164 -0.68 -19.44 -6.91
CA TRP A 164 -0.23 -20.83 -6.98
C TRP A 164 -0.41 -21.51 -5.62
N ALA A 165 -0.57 -22.84 -5.65
CA ALA A 165 -0.34 -23.66 -4.48
C ALA A 165 1.15 -23.96 -4.35
N TYR A 166 1.68 -23.90 -3.13
CA TYR A 166 3.07 -24.12 -2.80
C TYR A 166 3.23 -25.08 -1.63
N ALA A 167 4.31 -25.85 -1.62
CA ALA A 167 4.80 -26.59 -0.46
C ALA A 167 6.31 -26.79 -0.53
N SER A 168 6.94 -27.13 0.60
CA SER A 168 8.36 -27.51 0.60
C SER A 168 8.59 -28.89 -0.05
N ALA A 169 9.80 -29.11 -0.56
CA ALA A 169 10.18 -30.40 -1.12
C ALA A 169 10.05 -31.54 -0.08
N GLY A 170 10.38 -31.26 1.20
CA GLY A 170 10.24 -32.24 2.29
C GLY A 170 8.79 -32.65 2.53
N TYR A 171 7.85 -31.66 2.52
CA TYR A 171 6.41 -31.96 2.63
C TYR A 171 5.94 -32.85 1.47
N VAL A 172 6.28 -32.46 0.23
CA VAL A 172 5.89 -33.20 -0.98
C VAL A 172 6.44 -34.64 -0.95
N ALA A 173 7.67 -34.84 -0.50
CA ALA A 173 8.26 -36.18 -0.37
C ALA A 173 7.53 -37.04 0.66
N ALA A 174 7.04 -36.45 1.75
CA ALA A 174 6.38 -37.17 2.84
C ALA A 174 4.88 -37.42 2.61
N ARG A 175 4.18 -36.48 1.96
CA ARG A 175 2.71 -36.47 1.88
C ARG A 175 2.15 -36.51 0.46
N GLY A 176 3.04 -36.52 -0.55
CA GLY A 176 2.65 -36.45 -1.95
C GLY A 176 2.47 -35.04 -2.46
N ARG A 177 2.28 -34.92 -3.76
CA ARG A 177 2.12 -33.64 -4.47
C ARG A 177 0.68 -33.50 -4.94
N PRO A 178 -0.13 -32.56 -4.44
CA PRO A 178 -1.42 -32.28 -5.05
C PRO A 178 -1.21 -31.68 -6.43
N ALA A 179 -1.93 -32.20 -7.43
CA ALA A 179 -1.85 -31.76 -8.81
C ALA A 179 -2.96 -30.72 -9.15
N ALA A 180 -4.02 -30.66 -8.34
CA ALA A 180 -5.17 -29.78 -8.56
C ALA A 180 -5.88 -29.48 -7.23
N ALA A 181 -6.78 -28.52 -7.28
CA ALA A 181 -7.49 -27.99 -6.10
C ALA A 181 -8.36 -29.03 -5.37
N ASP A 182 -8.94 -29.98 -6.06
CA ASP A 182 -9.79 -31.07 -5.52
C ASP A 182 -9.03 -32.03 -4.60
N GLN A 183 -7.69 -32.04 -4.70
CA GLN A 183 -6.82 -32.85 -3.85
C GLN A 183 -6.42 -32.15 -2.54
N LEU A 184 -6.66 -30.82 -2.42
CA LEU A 184 -6.26 -30.06 -1.23
C LEU A 184 -6.85 -30.60 0.07
N ALA A 185 -8.07 -31.12 0.04
CA ALA A 185 -8.72 -31.71 1.22
C ALA A 185 -8.01 -32.96 1.78
N GLN A 186 -7.05 -33.54 1.05
CA GLN A 186 -6.25 -34.68 1.46
C GLN A 186 -4.90 -34.29 2.09
N HIS A 187 -4.63 -32.98 2.15
CA HIS A 187 -3.36 -32.43 2.61
C HIS A 187 -3.55 -31.53 3.85
N ASP A 188 -2.48 -31.38 4.62
CA ASP A 188 -2.38 -30.36 5.64
C ASP A 188 -2.20 -28.98 4.94
N LEU A 189 -2.97 -27.99 5.37
CA LEU A 189 -3.00 -26.68 4.72
C LEU A 189 -2.64 -25.56 5.69
N ILE A 190 -2.09 -24.49 5.13
CA ILE A 190 -1.86 -23.23 5.81
C ILE A 190 -2.91 -22.25 5.32
N GLY A 191 -3.77 -21.81 6.23
CA GLY A 191 -4.86 -20.89 5.96
C GLY A 191 -4.55 -19.46 6.38
N ALA A 192 -5.46 -18.56 6.01
CA ALA A 192 -5.44 -17.17 6.45
C ALA A 192 -6.10 -17.02 7.83
N ASP A 193 -5.66 -16.04 8.60
CA ASP A 193 -6.37 -15.54 9.77
C ASP A 193 -7.58 -14.68 9.34
N GLU A 194 -8.29 -14.13 10.33
CA GLU A 194 -9.52 -13.37 10.10
C GLU A 194 -9.31 -12.15 9.18
N ALA A 195 -8.18 -11.46 9.28
CA ALA A 195 -7.87 -10.28 8.49
C ALA A 195 -7.64 -10.61 7.01
N PHE A 196 -6.93 -11.71 6.73
CA PHE A 196 -6.59 -12.15 5.37
C PHE A 196 -7.66 -13.03 4.70
N GLN A 197 -8.63 -13.57 5.45
CA GLN A 197 -9.74 -14.34 4.89
C GLN A 197 -10.60 -13.58 3.86
N ARG A 198 -10.52 -12.25 3.83
CA ARG A 198 -11.18 -11.41 2.81
C ARG A 198 -10.58 -11.55 1.40
N LEU A 199 -9.33 -12.01 1.29
CA LEU A 199 -8.71 -12.23 -0.02
C LEU A 199 -9.42 -13.37 -0.76
N PRO A 200 -9.76 -13.20 -2.05
CA PRO A 200 -10.58 -14.15 -2.81
C PRO A 200 -10.05 -15.59 -2.78
N ALA A 201 -8.73 -15.78 -2.84
CA ALA A 201 -8.12 -17.10 -2.80
C ALA A 201 -8.35 -17.82 -1.45
N PHE A 202 -8.31 -17.09 -0.33
CA PHE A 202 -8.54 -17.69 1.00
C PHE A 202 -10.02 -17.85 1.33
N ALA A 203 -10.87 -16.93 0.86
CA ALA A 203 -12.31 -17.10 0.93
C ALA A 203 -12.75 -18.38 0.19
N TRP A 204 -12.23 -18.58 -1.01
CA TRP A 204 -12.45 -19.79 -1.81
C TRP A 204 -11.87 -21.05 -1.13
N LEU A 205 -10.67 -21.01 -0.56
CA LEU A 205 -10.07 -22.16 0.12
C LEU A 205 -10.94 -22.64 1.27
N ARG A 206 -11.51 -21.72 2.06
CA ARG A 206 -12.43 -22.02 3.18
C ARG A 206 -13.70 -22.72 2.73
N GLU A 207 -14.19 -22.42 1.53
CA GLU A 207 -15.37 -23.10 0.96
C GLU A 207 -15.03 -24.48 0.39
N LEU A 208 -13.78 -24.64 -0.07
CA LEU A 208 -13.34 -25.85 -0.74
C LEU A 208 -12.99 -26.98 0.22
N VAL A 209 -12.39 -26.66 1.37
CA VAL A 209 -11.83 -27.68 2.28
C VAL A 209 -12.40 -27.58 3.69
N PRO A 210 -12.54 -28.72 4.41
CA PRO A 210 -12.88 -28.72 5.82
C PRO A 210 -11.85 -27.94 6.66
N ASP A 211 -12.31 -27.25 7.70
CA ASP A 211 -11.44 -26.51 8.61
C ASP A 211 -10.39 -27.41 9.31
N ALA A 212 -10.70 -28.68 9.50
CA ALA A 212 -9.81 -29.67 10.06
C ALA A 212 -8.53 -29.90 9.22
N CYS A 213 -8.51 -29.53 7.93
CA CYS A 213 -7.31 -29.60 7.09
C CYS A 213 -6.36 -28.44 7.36
N ILE A 214 -6.80 -27.35 8.03
CA ILE A 214 -5.98 -26.20 8.31
C ILE A 214 -5.14 -26.45 9.57
N ARG A 215 -3.84 -26.64 9.39
CA ARG A 215 -2.88 -26.93 10.47
C ARG A 215 -2.32 -25.66 11.11
N ALA A 216 -2.24 -24.57 10.35
CA ALA A 216 -1.77 -23.28 10.83
C ALA A 216 -2.51 -22.15 10.11
N ARG A 217 -2.59 -20.99 10.74
CA ARG A 217 -3.09 -19.75 10.14
C ARG A 217 -2.10 -18.64 10.37
N ALA A 218 -2.00 -17.71 9.39
CA ALA A 218 -1.19 -16.51 9.52
C ALA A 218 -1.90 -15.29 8.92
N GLY A 219 -1.53 -14.10 9.40
CA GLY A 219 -2.09 -12.81 9.00
C GLY A 219 -1.25 -12.07 7.96
N ASP A 220 -0.26 -12.75 7.35
CA ASP A 220 0.55 -12.20 6.28
C ASP A 220 1.16 -13.31 5.40
N LEU A 221 1.47 -12.94 4.16
CA LEU A 221 1.98 -13.89 3.16
C LEU A 221 3.41 -14.38 3.45
N VAL A 222 4.23 -13.56 4.11
CA VAL A 222 5.61 -13.91 4.45
C VAL A 222 5.64 -15.01 5.49
N THR A 223 4.81 -14.88 6.54
CA THR A 223 4.65 -15.91 7.56
C THR A 223 4.04 -17.18 6.98
N MET A 224 3.05 -17.09 6.08
CA MET A 224 2.50 -18.27 5.38
C MET A 224 3.58 -19.02 4.59
N ALA A 225 4.42 -18.27 3.84
CA ALA A 225 5.54 -18.86 3.11
C ALA A 225 6.52 -19.57 4.05
N ALA A 226 6.89 -18.94 5.17
CA ALA A 226 7.79 -19.52 6.16
C ALA A 226 7.24 -20.82 6.78
N LEU A 227 5.94 -20.87 7.08
CA LEU A 227 5.27 -22.09 7.57
C LEU A 227 5.31 -23.21 6.52
N ALA A 228 5.09 -22.88 5.25
CA ALA A 228 5.20 -23.86 4.16
C ALA A 228 6.64 -24.35 3.95
N GLU A 229 7.64 -23.46 4.05
CA GLU A 229 9.06 -23.82 4.01
C GLU A 229 9.44 -24.78 5.15
N ALA A 230 8.86 -24.57 6.33
CA ALA A 230 9.04 -25.45 7.48
C ALA A 230 8.36 -26.82 7.32
N GLY A 231 7.59 -27.04 6.23
CA GLY A 231 6.95 -28.33 5.94
C GLY A 231 5.63 -28.55 6.67
N ILE A 232 4.97 -27.49 7.17
CA ILE A 232 3.68 -27.59 7.89
C ILE A 232 2.57 -28.06 6.95
N GLY A 233 2.59 -27.61 5.67
CA GLY A 233 1.52 -27.96 4.74
C GLY A 233 1.64 -27.22 3.40
N VAL A 234 0.57 -27.33 2.62
CA VAL A 234 0.39 -26.57 1.38
C VAL A 234 -0.17 -25.19 1.71
N CYS A 235 0.35 -24.16 1.08
CA CYS A 235 -0.18 -22.80 1.15
C CYS A 235 -0.54 -22.25 -0.23
N LEU A 236 -1.47 -21.28 -0.27
CA LEU A 236 -1.79 -20.52 -1.45
C LEU A 236 -1.06 -19.18 -1.38
N LEU A 237 -0.22 -18.87 -2.36
CA LEU A 237 0.55 -17.64 -2.39
C LEU A 237 0.52 -17.01 -3.78
N PRO A 238 0.59 -15.68 -3.88
CA PRO A 238 0.81 -15.00 -5.15
C PRO A 238 2.23 -15.26 -5.66
N GLY A 239 2.42 -15.19 -6.97
CA GLY A 239 3.68 -15.50 -7.62
C GLY A 239 4.84 -14.56 -7.33
N ASP A 240 4.56 -13.38 -6.76
CA ASP A 240 5.54 -12.42 -6.25
C ASP A 240 6.07 -12.79 -4.85
N GLN A 241 5.45 -13.77 -4.17
CA GLN A 241 5.96 -14.38 -2.94
C GLN A 241 7.00 -15.45 -3.30
N PHE A 242 8.16 -14.98 -3.79
CA PHE A 242 9.22 -15.88 -4.23
C PHE A 242 9.96 -16.54 -3.05
N SER A 243 10.13 -17.85 -3.12
CA SER A 243 11.05 -18.58 -2.26
C SER A 243 11.66 -19.77 -3.00
N PRO A 244 12.99 -19.89 -3.04
CA PRO A 244 13.66 -21.04 -3.67
C PRO A 244 13.44 -22.36 -2.92
N LYS A 245 12.94 -22.32 -1.69
CA LYS A 245 12.64 -23.51 -0.88
C LYS A 245 11.24 -24.08 -1.12
N LEU A 246 10.39 -23.33 -1.84
CA LEU A 246 9.03 -23.74 -2.14
C LEU A 246 8.92 -24.21 -3.58
N LEU A 247 8.21 -25.32 -3.76
CA LEU A 247 7.84 -25.86 -5.07
C LEU A 247 6.47 -25.30 -5.47
N ARG A 248 6.35 -24.75 -6.66
CA ARG A 248 5.05 -24.50 -7.29
C ARG A 248 4.39 -25.84 -7.61
N LEU A 249 3.20 -26.08 -7.09
CA LEU A 249 2.47 -27.34 -7.25
C LEU A 249 1.54 -27.25 -8.46
N PHE A 250 0.58 -26.34 -8.42
CA PHE A 250 -0.34 -26.03 -9.52
C PHE A 250 -0.78 -24.58 -9.46
N GLU A 251 -1.18 -24.04 -10.58
CA GLU A 251 -1.72 -22.66 -10.72
C GLU A 251 -3.19 -22.64 -10.31
N LEU A 252 -3.60 -21.57 -9.61
CA LEU A 252 -4.99 -21.33 -9.29
C LEU A 252 -5.70 -20.69 -10.49
N ASP A 253 -7.04 -20.66 -10.42
CA ASP A 253 -7.88 -20.00 -11.40
C ASP A 253 -7.54 -18.51 -11.55
N SER A 254 -7.53 -18.00 -12.79
CA SER A 254 -7.18 -16.61 -13.12
C SER A 254 -8.11 -15.56 -12.50
N ARG A 255 -9.27 -15.95 -11.96
CA ARG A 255 -10.13 -15.05 -11.16
C ARG A 255 -9.47 -14.52 -9.90
N PHE A 256 -8.38 -15.16 -9.43
CA PHE A 256 -7.60 -14.72 -8.29
C PHE A 256 -6.42 -13.81 -8.67
N ASP A 257 -6.16 -13.64 -9.96
CA ASP A 257 -5.07 -12.80 -10.45
C ASP A 257 -5.31 -11.33 -10.13
N SER A 258 -4.21 -10.64 -9.83
CA SER A 258 -4.22 -9.20 -9.57
C SER A 258 -3.22 -8.49 -10.47
N GLY A 259 -3.51 -7.26 -10.88
CA GLY A 259 -2.52 -6.40 -11.50
C GLY A 259 -1.52 -5.92 -10.43
N LEU A 260 -0.22 -5.94 -10.74
CA LEU A 260 0.79 -5.24 -9.95
C LEU A 260 0.90 -3.81 -10.46
N TRP A 261 0.49 -2.87 -9.63
CA TRP A 261 0.39 -1.45 -9.97
C TRP A 261 1.42 -0.62 -9.25
N LEU A 262 2.01 0.32 -9.99
CA LEU A 262 2.82 1.40 -9.42
C LEU A 262 2.03 2.71 -9.57
N LEU A 263 1.63 3.27 -8.43
CA LEU A 263 0.63 4.34 -8.34
C LEU A 263 1.21 5.55 -7.59
N THR A 264 0.70 6.74 -7.92
CA THR A 264 0.97 7.99 -7.20
C THR A 264 -0.23 8.92 -7.28
N HIS A 265 -0.26 9.96 -6.45
CA HIS A 265 -1.25 11.02 -6.57
C HIS A 265 -1.00 11.86 -7.85
N PRO A 266 -2.06 12.32 -8.58
CA PRO A 266 -1.90 13.13 -9.78
C PRO A 266 -0.97 14.34 -9.63
N ASP A 267 -1.03 15.01 -8.47
CA ASP A 267 -0.19 16.19 -8.17
C ASP A 267 1.30 15.84 -8.05
N LEU A 268 1.64 14.61 -7.70
CA LEU A 268 3.02 14.17 -7.49
C LEU A 268 3.68 13.62 -8.75
N ARG A 269 2.90 13.29 -9.80
CA ARG A 269 3.42 12.66 -11.03
C ARG A 269 4.51 13.46 -11.76
N HIS A 270 4.54 14.78 -11.54
CA HIS A 270 5.50 15.70 -12.16
C HIS A 270 6.67 16.08 -11.24
N VAL A 271 6.64 15.65 -9.98
CA VAL A 271 7.74 15.90 -9.04
C VAL A 271 8.93 15.05 -9.44
N GLY A 272 10.07 15.68 -9.73
CA GLY A 272 11.24 15.03 -10.32
C GLY A 272 11.70 13.79 -9.58
N ARG A 273 11.86 13.85 -8.24
CA ARG A 273 12.27 12.71 -7.43
C ARG A 273 11.24 11.56 -7.46
N ILE A 274 9.93 11.88 -7.45
CA ILE A 274 8.87 10.86 -7.51
C ILE A 274 8.90 10.17 -8.87
N LYS A 275 8.97 10.97 -9.96
CA LYS A 275 9.09 10.44 -11.31
C LYS A 275 10.33 9.56 -11.48
N ALA A 276 11.48 9.99 -10.98
CA ALA A 276 12.73 9.23 -11.06
C ALA A 276 12.62 7.86 -10.37
N VAL A 277 12.05 7.82 -9.15
CA VAL A 277 11.82 6.58 -8.42
C VAL A 277 10.80 5.69 -9.15
N MET A 278 9.70 6.24 -9.65
CA MET A 278 8.69 5.47 -10.40
C MET A 278 9.25 4.89 -11.71
N ASP A 279 10.06 5.66 -12.45
CA ASP A 279 10.66 5.19 -13.71
C ASP A 279 11.70 4.10 -13.41
N PHE A 280 12.55 4.27 -12.40
CA PHE A 280 13.50 3.25 -11.95
C PHE A 280 12.79 1.94 -11.55
N LEU A 281 11.78 2.02 -10.68
CA LEU A 281 11.03 0.84 -10.23
C LEU A 281 10.28 0.17 -11.40
N THR A 282 9.75 0.95 -12.33
CA THR A 282 9.08 0.40 -13.52
C THR A 282 10.04 -0.45 -14.35
N GLU A 283 11.24 0.05 -14.61
CA GLU A 283 12.26 -0.66 -15.38
C GLU A 283 12.65 -1.96 -14.68
N ARG A 284 12.93 -1.89 -13.37
CA ARG A 284 13.33 -3.06 -12.59
C ARG A 284 12.25 -4.12 -12.49
N LEU A 285 11.03 -3.73 -12.17
CA LEU A 285 9.92 -4.66 -12.02
C LEU A 285 9.54 -5.33 -13.35
N ARG A 286 9.63 -4.61 -14.47
CA ARG A 286 9.35 -5.17 -15.79
C ARG A 286 10.44 -6.11 -16.30
N SER A 287 11.68 -5.93 -15.87
CA SER A 287 12.81 -6.78 -16.27
C SER A 287 13.05 -7.96 -15.33
N ASP A 288 12.36 -8.03 -14.19
CA ASP A 288 12.56 -9.11 -13.22
C ASP A 288 11.85 -10.40 -13.65
N SER A 289 12.65 -11.44 -13.94
CA SER A 289 12.14 -12.73 -14.42
C SER A 289 11.21 -13.44 -13.44
N ARG A 290 11.28 -13.11 -12.13
CA ARG A 290 10.41 -13.69 -11.10
C ARG A 290 8.96 -13.24 -11.25
N LEU A 291 8.74 -12.04 -11.84
CA LEU A 291 7.43 -11.45 -12.10
C LEU A 291 6.93 -11.70 -13.54
N MET A 292 7.79 -12.23 -14.41
CA MET A 292 7.39 -12.53 -15.79
C MET A 292 6.42 -13.71 -15.83
N PRO A 293 5.39 -13.71 -16.70
CA PRO A 293 4.56 -14.88 -16.92
C PRO A 293 5.43 -16.04 -17.39
N ALA A 294 5.21 -17.23 -16.81
CA ALA A 294 5.90 -18.46 -17.19
C ALA A 294 5.58 -18.85 -18.64
N GLY A 295 6.29 -18.33 -19.59
CA GLY A 295 6.10 -18.52 -21.04
C GLY A 295 7.06 -17.69 -21.88
N LEU A 296 7.67 -16.66 -21.30
CA LEU A 296 8.67 -15.82 -21.99
C LEU A 296 10.11 -16.10 -21.58
N ALA A 297 10.33 -16.91 -20.52
CA ALA A 297 11.66 -17.24 -20.02
C ALA A 297 12.40 -18.31 -20.84
N THR A 298 11.87 -18.80 -21.95
CA THR A 298 12.50 -19.87 -22.78
C THR A 298 13.04 -19.34 -24.12
N GLN A 299 13.11 -18.02 -24.31
CA GLN A 299 13.64 -17.43 -25.54
C GLN A 299 14.69 -16.35 -25.30
N LEU A 300 15.65 -16.58 -24.40
CA LEU A 300 16.91 -15.83 -24.36
C LEU A 300 18.06 -16.78 -24.11
#